data_2c02208b00ac9097bb05a8ee231c961f
#
_entry.id   2c02208b00ac9097bb05a8ee231c961f
#
_cell.length_a   1.000
_cell.length_b   1.000
_cell.length_c   1.000
_cell.angle_alpha   90.00
_cell.angle_beta   90.00
_cell.angle_gamma   90.00
#
_symmetry.space_group_name_H-M   'P 1'
#
loop_
_entity.id
_entity.type
_entity.pdbx_description
1 polymer ?
#
loop_
_entity_poly.entity_id
_entity_poly.type
_entity_poly.pdbx_seq_one_letter_code
_entity_poly.pdbx_strand_id
1 'polypeptide(L)'
;MEIRKRKGKQVGRLTVTDKQHQEDLQRLRLLRPIDDDFMRCLFKDNIPLAEFVLRIITDKPDLIITECETQKDMKRLAGARSICLDAYGTDSVGKKYDLEVQRQDKGADPHRARYHSSVMDIENLHSGQEFKELPDTYTIFIIEKDFYGQGEAVYPIERINLATGKSFEDGEHILYVNGEYRGDSAMGKLMYDFNCTKADDMNFELMANRTRYLKENPKGVSEMCKIMEDMRSESLKEVALRMLSAGKYALEEIANISGLSLDEVKKLKAERSA
;
A
#
# COMPACT_ATOMS: atom_id res chain seq x y z
N MET A 1 54.47 40.53 14.62
CA MET A 1 53.58 39.75 15.46
C MET A 1 52.21 39.81 14.81
N GLU A 2 51.94 38.89 13.90
CA GLU A 2 50.71 38.83 13.07
C GLU A 2 49.68 37.95 13.70
N ILE A 3 48.53 38.52 14.04
CA ILE A 3 47.42 37.81 14.65
C ILE A 3 46.58 37.18 13.51
N ARG A 4 46.72 35.87 13.29
CA ARG A 4 45.86 35.09 12.41
C ARG A 4 44.43 35.05 12.95
N LYS A 5 43.49 35.77 12.33
CA LYS A 5 42.05 35.63 12.51
C LYS A 5 41.60 34.26 12.01
N ARG A 6 41.13 33.37 12.89
CA ARG A 6 40.44 32.15 12.56
C ARG A 6 39.07 32.50 11.97
N LYS A 7 38.85 32.16 10.68
CA LYS A 7 37.52 32.18 10.06
C LYS A 7 36.66 31.11 10.73
N GLY A 8 35.68 31.55 11.51
CA GLY A 8 34.63 30.66 12.00
C GLY A 8 33.84 30.13 10.80
N LYS A 9 33.67 28.81 10.69
CA LYS A 9 32.73 28.19 9.78
C LYS A 9 31.32 28.66 10.17
N GLN A 10 30.68 29.46 9.33
CA GLN A 10 29.26 29.72 9.41
C GLN A 10 28.55 28.37 9.17
N VAL A 11 27.91 27.82 10.20
CA VAL A 11 26.95 26.74 10.05
C VAL A 11 25.73 27.37 9.38
N GLY A 12 25.59 27.13 8.08
CA GLY A 12 24.44 27.60 7.31
C GLY A 12 23.15 27.08 7.96
N ARG A 13 22.18 27.98 8.15
CA ARG A 13 20.81 27.60 8.57
C ARG A 13 20.24 26.76 7.43
N LEU A 14 19.92 25.48 7.72
CA LEU A 14 19.23 24.60 6.78
C LEU A 14 17.93 25.26 6.30
N THR A 15 17.64 25.18 5.00
CA THR A 15 16.35 25.60 4.45
C THR A 15 15.23 24.70 4.97
N VAL A 16 13.97 25.09 4.86
CA VAL A 16 12.82 24.25 5.25
C VAL A 16 12.86 22.93 4.47
N THR A 17 13.21 22.97 3.20
CA THR A 17 13.34 21.80 2.31
C THR A 17 14.47 20.86 2.76
N ASP A 18 15.62 21.39 3.17
CA ASP A 18 16.75 20.59 3.67
C ASP A 18 16.36 19.89 4.99
N LYS A 19 15.64 20.60 5.87
CA LYS A 19 15.17 20.04 7.14
C LYS A 19 14.19 18.90 6.90
N GLN A 20 13.22 19.08 6.01
CA GLN A 20 12.23 18.06 5.67
C GLN A 20 12.91 16.82 5.07
N HIS A 21 13.86 17.00 4.16
CA HIS A 21 14.63 15.90 3.59
C HIS A 21 15.40 15.10 4.67
N GLN A 22 15.99 15.78 5.65
CA GLN A 22 16.65 15.10 6.77
C GLN A 22 15.69 14.31 7.65
N GLU A 23 14.49 14.84 7.88
CA GLU A 23 13.43 14.15 8.62
C GLU A 23 12.96 12.90 7.85
N ASP A 24 12.78 13.02 6.54
CA ASP A 24 12.39 11.89 5.67
C ASP A 24 13.45 10.79 5.66
N LEU A 25 14.73 11.12 5.62
CA LEU A 25 15.84 10.16 5.74
C LEU A 25 15.87 9.45 7.11
N GLN A 26 15.57 10.17 8.19
CA GLN A 26 15.48 9.56 9.52
C GLN A 26 14.27 8.62 9.62
N ARG A 27 13.12 9.03 9.08
CA ARG A 27 11.91 8.21 9.01
C ARG A 27 12.15 6.93 8.20
N LEU A 28 12.79 7.05 7.02
CA LEU A 28 13.09 5.91 6.15
C LEU A 28 13.84 4.79 6.86
N ARG A 29 14.78 5.12 7.75
CA ARG A 29 15.52 4.11 8.52
C ARG A 29 14.63 3.25 9.41
N LEU A 30 13.50 3.80 9.88
CA LEU A 30 12.56 3.15 10.79
C LEU A 30 11.42 2.45 10.06
N LEU A 31 11.19 2.75 8.78
CA LEU A 31 10.13 2.11 8.00
C LEU A 31 10.37 0.60 7.86
N ARG A 32 9.27 -0.13 7.88
CA ARG A 32 9.19 -1.58 7.70
C ARG A 32 8.45 -1.90 6.40
N PRO A 33 8.63 -3.06 5.79
CA PRO A 33 7.82 -3.50 4.66
C PRO A 33 6.30 -3.40 4.86
N ILE A 34 5.82 -3.55 6.10
CA ILE A 34 4.40 -3.43 6.46
C ILE A 34 3.89 -1.97 6.55
N ASP A 35 4.76 -0.97 6.46
CA ASP A 35 4.35 0.43 6.53
C ASP A 35 3.93 0.92 5.13
N ASP A 36 2.82 1.66 5.04
CA ASP A 36 2.21 2.10 3.77
C ASP A 36 3.20 2.77 2.81
N ASP A 37 4.02 3.69 3.33
CA ASP A 37 5.05 4.39 2.54
C ASP A 37 6.04 3.41 1.90
N PHE A 38 6.41 2.34 2.64
CA PHE A 38 7.37 1.34 2.18
C PHE A 38 6.72 0.36 1.20
N MET A 39 5.49 -0.06 1.49
CA MET A 39 4.73 -0.99 0.67
C MET A 39 4.56 -0.48 -0.76
N ARG A 40 4.28 0.81 -0.94
CA ARG A 40 4.16 1.45 -2.26
C ARG A 40 5.40 1.27 -3.15
N CYS A 41 6.59 1.19 -2.55
CA CYS A 41 7.85 0.95 -3.25
C CYS A 41 8.24 -0.52 -3.31
N LEU A 42 7.77 -1.34 -2.36
CA LEU A 42 8.24 -2.71 -2.16
C LEU A 42 8.08 -3.56 -3.42
N PHE A 43 6.87 -3.55 -3.99
CA PHE A 43 6.53 -4.35 -5.18
C PHE A 43 6.67 -3.60 -6.50
N LYS A 44 6.96 -2.30 -6.46
CA LYS A 44 7.10 -1.48 -7.66
C LYS A 44 8.21 -2.03 -8.56
N ASP A 45 7.84 -2.35 -9.81
CA ASP A 45 8.74 -2.92 -10.83
C ASP A 45 9.48 -4.19 -10.36
N ASN A 46 8.85 -4.98 -9.46
CA ASN A 46 9.47 -6.14 -8.85
C ASN A 46 8.54 -7.37 -8.82
N ILE A 47 8.18 -7.86 -9.99
CA ILE A 47 7.36 -9.07 -10.16
C ILE A 47 7.92 -10.27 -9.38
N PRO A 48 9.25 -10.57 -9.38
CA PRO A 48 9.77 -11.70 -8.63
C PRO A 48 9.47 -11.63 -7.12
N LEU A 49 9.47 -10.44 -6.53
CA LEU A 49 9.13 -10.29 -5.12
C LEU A 49 7.64 -10.48 -4.86
N ALA A 50 6.78 -9.90 -5.72
CA ALA A 50 5.33 -10.09 -5.63
C ALA A 50 4.95 -11.58 -5.75
N GLU A 51 5.52 -12.27 -6.74
CA GLU A 51 5.35 -13.71 -6.94
C GLU A 51 5.79 -14.53 -5.72
N PHE A 52 6.98 -14.24 -5.20
CA PHE A 52 7.51 -14.90 -4.01
C PHE A 52 6.58 -14.74 -2.79
N VAL A 53 6.11 -13.53 -2.52
CA VAL A 53 5.20 -13.23 -1.41
C VAL A 53 3.86 -13.94 -1.60
N LEU A 54 3.28 -13.85 -2.80
CA LEU A 54 2.01 -14.50 -3.12
C LEU A 54 2.09 -16.04 -3.06
N ARG A 55 3.19 -16.66 -3.48
CA ARG A 55 3.41 -18.10 -3.33
C ARG A 55 3.31 -18.55 -1.87
N ILE A 56 3.92 -17.80 -0.96
CA ILE A 56 3.88 -18.13 0.48
C ILE A 56 2.48 -17.91 1.05
N ILE A 57 1.83 -16.78 0.74
CA ILE A 57 0.52 -16.43 1.31
C ILE A 57 -0.57 -17.38 0.83
N THR A 58 -0.55 -17.75 -0.46
CA THR A 58 -1.59 -18.59 -1.07
C THR A 58 -1.29 -20.08 -1.01
N ASP A 59 -0.12 -20.46 -0.48
CA ASP A 59 0.40 -21.85 -0.46
C ASP A 59 0.41 -22.49 -1.87
N LYS A 60 0.78 -21.68 -2.89
CA LYS A 60 0.86 -22.11 -4.30
C LYS A 60 2.30 -21.97 -4.79
N PRO A 61 3.16 -22.99 -4.62
CA PRO A 61 4.58 -22.90 -4.97
C PRO A 61 4.83 -22.68 -6.47
N ASP A 62 3.89 -23.14 -7.32
CA ASP A 62 4.00 -23.04 -8.78
C ASP A 62 3.32 -21.78 -9.36
N LEU A 63 2.86 -20.86 -8.51
CA LEU A 63 2.26 -19.59 -8.94
C LEU A 63 3.28 -18.79 -9.77
N ILE A 64 2.86 -18.32 -10.94
CA ILE A 64 3.66 -17.45 -11.81
C ILE A 64 2.90 -16.15 -12.02
N ILE A 65 3.47 -15.03 -11.55
CA ILE A 65 2.92 -13.70 -11.77
C ILE A 65 3.48 -13.12 -13.06
N THR A 66 2.60 -12.73 -13.96
CA THR A 66 2.96 -12.16 -15.27
C THR A 66 2.95 -10.63 -15.27
N GLU A 67 2.10 -10.04 -14.42
CA GLU A 67 1.94 -8.58 -14.30
C GLU A 67 1.81 -8.20 -12.82
N CYS A 68 2.39 -7.06 -12.45
CA CYS A 68 2.22 -6.47 -11.13
C CYS A 68 2.26 -4.96 -11.26
N GLU A 69 1.18 -4.30 -10.87
CA GLU A 69 1.06 -2.84 -10.79
C GLU A 69 0.91 -2.44 -9.33
N THR A 70 1.63 -1.41 -8.92
CA THR A 70 1.45 -0.80 -7.59
C THR A 70 0.64 0.48 -7.70
N GLN A 71 -0.18 0.78 -6.70
CA GLN A 71 -1.06 1.96 -6.66
C GLN A 71 -1.98 2.01 -7.89
N LYS A 72 -2.61 0.86 -8.20
CA LYS A 72 -3.54 0.78 -9.32
C LYS A 72 -4.86 1.45 -8.99
N ASP A 73 -5.15 2.54 -9.70
CA ASP A 73 -6.47 3.18 -9.65
C ASP A 73 -7.49 2.36 -10.44
N MET A 74 -8.48 1.84 -9.74
CA MET A 74 -9.60 1.15 -10.38
C MET A 74 -10.65 2.10 -10.91
N LYS A 75 -11.15 1.82 -12.12
CA LYS A 75 -12.18 2.63 -12.78
C LYS A 75 -13.41 2.81 -11.91
N ARG A 76 -14.01 4.00 -11.99
CA ARG A 76 -15.22 4.35 -11.25
C ARG A 76 -16.45 4.16 -12.11
N LEU A 77 -17.46 3.52 -11.57
CA LEU A 77 -18.82 3.83 -11.95
C LEU A 77 -19.13 5.26 -11.49
N ALA A 78 -19.82 6.05 -12.31
CA ALA A 78 -20.13 7.43 -11.98
C ALA A 78 -20.78 7.55 -10.60
N GLY A 79 -20.16 8.33 -9.70
CA GLY A 79 -20.61 8.52 -8.31
C GLY A 79 -20.19 7.44 -7.30
N ALA A 80 -19.50 6.36 -7.72
CA ALA A 80 -18.99 5.36 -6.81
C ALA A 80 -17.69 5.80 -6.12
N ARG A 81 -17.40 5.21 -4.95
CA ARG A 81 -16.13 5.40 -4.25
C ARG A 81 -15.02 4.73 -5.05
N SER A 82 -13.96 5.47 -5.37
CA SER A 82 -12.75 4.87 -5.95
C SER A 82 -11.98 4.08 -4.91
N ILE A 83 -11.23 3.10 -5.39
CA ILE A 83 -10.18 2.44 -4.63
C ILE A 83 -8.88 2.53 -5.41
N CYS A 84 -7.79 2.58 -4.66
CA CYS A 84 -6.43 2.42 -5.18
C CYS A 84 -5.88 1.16 -4.52
N LEU A 85 -5.49 0.18 -5.34
CA LEU A 85 -4.96 -1.10 -4.86
C LEU A 85 -3.45 -0.96 -4.62
N ASP A 86 -2.97 -1.44 -3.47
CA ASP A 86 -1.55 -1.30 -3.10
C ASP A 86 -0.64 -2.09 -4.04
N ALA A 87 -0.96 -3.35 -4.30
CA ALA A 87 -0.32 -4.13 -5.36
C ALA A 87 -1.35 -5.06 -6.03
N TYR A 88 -1.51 -4.89 -7.34
CA TYR A 88 -2.42 -5.68 -8.16
C TYR A 88 -1.63 -6.54 -9.13
N GLY A 89 -1.88 -7.86 -9.11
CA GLY A 89 -1.17 -8.83 -9.92
C GLY A 89 -2.10 -9.69 -10.79
N THR A 90 -1.54 -10.21 -11.88
CA THR A 90 -2.18 -11.22 -12.73
C THR A 90 -1.25 -12.42 -12.84
N ASP A 91 -1.78 -13.63 -12.65
CA ASP A 91 -0.98 -14.84 -12.85
C ASP A 91 -1.05 -15.39 -14.30
N SER A 92 -0.28 -16.44 -14.57
CA SER A 92 -0.16 -17.05 -15.90
C SER A 92 -1.45 -17.69 -16.42
N VAL A 93 -2.45 -17.91 -15.56
CA VAL A 93 -3.77 -18.45 -15.94
C VAL A 93 -4.89 -17.41 -15.86
N GLY A 94 -4.52 -16.15 -15.63
CA GLY A 94 -5.44 -15.00 -15.66
C GLY A 94 -6.11 -14.65 -14.35
N LYS A 95 -5.82 -15.35 -13.23
CA LYS A 95 -6.34 -15.01 -11.91
C LYS A 95 -5.79 -13.68 -11.43
N LYS A 96 -6.57 -12.95 -10.64
CA LYS A 96 -6.26 -11.59 -10.20
C LYS A 96 -5.99 -11.56 -8.69
N TYR A 97 -4.97 -10.82 -8.32
CA TYR A 97 -4.51 -10.70 -6.93
C TYR A 97 -4.47 -9.23 -6.54
N ASP A 98 -5.16 -8.88 -5.47
CA ASP A 98 -5.10 -7.59 -4.79
C ASP A 98 -4.42 -7.81 -3.44
N LEU A 99 -3.24 -7.25 -3.25
CA LEU A 99 -2.46 -7.34 -2.03
C LEU A 99 -2.47 -5.99 -1.33
N GLU A 100 -3.17 -5.92 -0.21
CA GLU A 100 -3.35 -4.76 0.63
C GLU A 100 -2.56 -4.93 1.95
N VAL A 101 -1.92 -3.87 2.41
CA VAL A 101 -1.26 -3.85 3.72
C VAL A 101 -1.96 -2.87 4.63
N GLN A 102 -2.32 -3.30 5.85
CA GLN A 102 -3.08 -2.50 6.79
C GLN A 102 -2.44 -2.51 8.17
N ARG A 103 -2.01 -1.35 8.66
CA ARG A 103 -1.44 -1.19 10.01
C ARG A 103 -2.49 -1.17 11.13
N GLN A 104 -3.75 -0.93 10.78
CA GLN A 104 -4.84 -0.82 11.75
C GLN A 104 -6.04 -1.65 11.28
N ASP A 105 -6.75 -2.27 12.22
CA ASP A 105 -7.93 -3.10 11.95
C ASP A 105 -9.03 -2.37 11.17
N LYS A 106 -9.13 -1.05 11.32
CA LYS A 106 -10.11 -0.22 10.59
C LYS A 106 -9.93 -0.22 9.08
N GLY A 107 -8.75 -0.55 8.58
CA GLY A 107 -8.45 -0.67 7.15
C GLY A 107 -8.93 -1.99 6.52
N ALA A 108 -9.10 -3.05 7.32
CA ALA A 108 -9.42 -4.40 6.88
C ALA A 108 -10.89 -4.81 7.15
N ASP A 109 -11.82 -3.84 7.15
CA ASP A 109 -13.25 -4.10 7.32
C ASP A 109 -13.77 -5.10 6.27
N PRO A 110 -14.58 -6.13 6.64
CA PRO A 110 -15.12 -7.10 5.69
C PRO A 110 -15.91 -6.49 4.54
N HIS A 111 -16.59 -5.35 4.75
CA HIS A 111 -17.27 -4.64 3.66
C HIS A 111 -16.27 -4.03 2.67
N ARG A 112 -15.10 -3.59 3.14
CA ARG A 112 -14.02 -3.12 2.27
C ARG A 112 -13.48 -4.27 1.41
N ALA A 113 -13.22 -5.44 2.00
CA ALA A 113 -12.77 -6.62 1.27
C ALA A 113 -13.75 -6.98 0.14
N ARG A 114 -15.04 -7.09 0.48
CA ARG A 114 -16.10 -7.32 -0.51
C ARG A 114 -16.14 -6.23 -1.59
N TYR A 115 -15.93 -4.97 -1.22
CA TYR A 115 -15.93 -3.87 -2.19
C TYR A 115 -14.76 -3.96 -3.16
N HIS A 116 -13.56 -4.32 -2.66
CA HIS A 116 -12.36 -4.56 -3.49
C HIS A 116 -12.61 -5.68 -4.50
N SER A 117 -13.10 -6.84 -4.08
CA SER A 117 -13.48 -7.95 -4.98
C SER A 117 -14.48 -7.50 -6.05
N SER A 118 -15.54 -6.78 -5.66
CA SER A 118 -16.54 -6.30 -6.60
C SER A 118 -15.99 -5.32 -7.63
N VAL A 119 -15.02 -4.48 -7.24
CA VAL A 119 -14.38 -3.54 -8.16
C VAL A 119 -13.43 -4.28 -9.12
N MET A 120 -12.73 -5.31 -8.63
CA MET A 120 -11.94 -6.19 -9.52
C MET A 120 -12.83 -6.89 -10.55
N ASP A 121 -14.01 -7.37 -10.18
CA ASP A 121 -14.96 -7.97 -11.12
C ASP A 121 -15.40 -6.98 -12.20
N ILE A 122 -15.75 -5.74 -11.81
CA ILE A 122 -16.14 -4.67 -12.75
C ILE A 122 -15.01 -4.35 -13.72
N GLU A 123 -13.77 -4.34 -13.27
CA GLU A 123 -12.60 -4.03 -14.09
C GLU A 123 -12.27 -5.15 -15.07
N ASN A 124 -12.59 -6.41 -14.73
CA ASN A 124 -12.19 -7.59 -15.49
C ASN A 124 -13.32 -8.21 -16.34
N LEU A 125 -14.55 -7.73 -16.25
CA LEU A 125 -15.66 -8.18 -17.11
C LEU A 125 -16.16 -7.02 -17.97
N HIS A 126 -16.03 -7.14 -19.28
CA HIS A 126 -16.42 -6.11 -20.22
C HIS A 126 -17.80 -6.39 -20.86
N SER A 127 -18.41 -5.34 -21.44
CA SER A 127 -19.68 -5.48 -22.14
C SER A 127 -19.59 -6.54 -23.25
N GLY A 128 -20.56 -7.47 -23.23
CA GLY A 128 -20.63 -8.58 -24.20
C GLY A 128 -19.95 -9.87 -23.75
N GLN A 129 -19.22 -9.86 -22.65
CA GLN A 129 -18.65 -11.08 -22.03
C GLN A 129 -19.70 -11.80 -21.17
N GLU A 130 -19.56 -13.11 -21.04
CA GLU A 130 -20.40 -13.91 -20.15
C GLU A 130 -19.85 -13.89 -18.71
N PHE A 131 -20.71 -13.94 -17.70
CA PHE A 131 -20.30 -13.92 -16.28
C PHE A 131 -19.33 -15.06 -15.91
N LYS A 132 -19.39 -16.20 -16.59
CA LYS A 132 -18.46 -17.32 -16.39
C LYS A 132 -17.01 -17.02 -16.84
N GLU A 133 -16.80 -15.90 -17.57
CA GLU A 133 -15.47 -15.45 -17.99
C GLU A 133 -14.79 -14.57 -16.93
N LEU A 134 -15.48 -14.25 -15.81
CA LEU A 134 -14.83 -13.62 -14.68
C LEU A 134 -13.64 -14.46 -14.19
N PRO A 135 -12.45 -13.89 -14.03
CA PRO A 135 -11.33 -14.60 -13.44
C PRO A 135 -11.55 -14.84 -11.94
N ASP A 136 -10.92 -15.87 -11.40
CA ASP A 136 -10.82 -15.98 -9.95
C ASP A 136 -10.06 -14.77 -9.38
N THR A 137 -10.53 -14.24 -8.25
CA THR A 137 -9.97 -13.06 -7.59
C THR A 137 -9.50 -13.39 -6.18
N TYR A 138 -8.34 -12.84 -5.81
CA TYR A 138 -7.76 -12.96 -4.47
C TYR A 138 -7.61 -11.57 -3.87
N THR A 139 -8.42 -11.23 -2.87
CA THR A 139 -8.28 -10.02 -2.07
C THR A 139 -7.55 -10.37 -0.78
N ILE A 140 -6.30 -9.91 -0.65
CA ILE A 140 -5.39 -10.32 0.42
C ILE A 140 -5.07 -9.11 1.30
N PHE A 141 -5.45 -9.18 2.58
CA PHE A 141 -5.11 -8.17 3.57
C PHE A 141 -4.00 -8.69 4.50
N ILE A 142 -2.80 -8.10 4.43
CA ILE A 142 -1.77 -8.29 5.46
C ILE A 142 -2.02 -7.26 6.54
N ILE A 143 -2.41 -7.70 7.74
CA ILE A 143 -2.78 -6.83 8.85
C ILE A 143 -1.73 -6.93 9.93
N GLU A 144 -1.24 -5.79 10.42
CA GLU A 144 -0.17 -5.74 11.43
C GLU A 144 -0.51 -6.54 12.69
N LYS A 145 -1.80 -6.55 13.09
CA LYS A 145 -2.35 -7.28 14.22
C LYS A 145 -3.16 -8.50 13.79
N ASP A 146 -3.31 -9.48 14.67
CA ASP A 146 -4.22 -10.61 14.44
C ASP A 146 -5.68 -10.13 14.46
N PHE A 147 -6.27 -9.96 13.27
CA PHE A 147 -7.61 -9.41 13.10
C PHE A 147 -8.70 -10.24 13.81
N TYR A 148 -8.55 -11.56 13.82
CA TYR A 148 -9.52 -12.46 14.43
C TYR A 148 -9.10 -12.94 15.83
N GLY A 149 -7.84 -12.72 16.25
CA GLY A 149 -7.33 -13.07 17.57
C GLY A 149 -7.27 -14.58 17.84
N GLN A 150 -7.19 -15.43 16.80
CA GLN A 150 -7.17 -16.88 16.95
C GLN A 150 -5.76 -17.49 16.78
N GLY A 151 -4.76 -16.66 16.45
CA GLY A 151 -3.38 -17.09 16.30
C GLY A 151 -3.05 -17.82 15.00
N GLU A 152 -4.00 -17.92 14.05
CA GLU A 152 -3.76 -18.53 12.75
C GLU A 152 -2.90 -17.60 11.87
N ALA A 153 -2.13 -18.19 10.96
CA ALA A 153 -1.27 -17.45 10.05
C ALA A 153 -2.06 -16.73 8.96
N VAL A 154 -3.08 -17.41 8.43
CA VAL A 154 -3.99 -16.92 7.38
C VAL A 154 -5.41 -17.37 7.72
N TYR A 155 -6.35 -16.45 7.57
CA TYR A 155 -7.78 -16.71 7.68
C TYR A 155 -8.40 -16.63 6.29
N PRO A 156 -8.61 -17.74 5.59
CA PRO A 156 -9.32 -17.78 4.33
C PRO A 156 -10.81 -17.58 4.56
N ILE A 157 -11.43 -16.69 3.79
CA ILE A 157 -12.85 -16.39 3.81
C ILE A 157 -13.45 -16.83 2.47
N GLU A 158 -14.41 -17.75 2.53
CA GLU A 158 -15.07 -18.33 1.37
C GLU A 158 -16.59 -18.25 1.53
N ARG A 159 -17.32 -18.22 0.42
CA ARG A 159 -18.77 -18.36 0.46
C ARG A 159 -19.18 -19.82 0.52
N ILE A 160 -20.16 -20.13 1.36
CA ILE A 160 -20.72 -21.48 1.49
C ILE A 160 -22.23 -21.47 1.27
N ASN A 161 -22.74 -22.52 0.66
CA ASN A 161 -24.18 -22.82 0.60
C ASN A 161 -24.60 -23.37 1.97
N LEU A 162 -25.32 -22.57 2.76
CA LEU A 162 -25.71 -22.93 4.13
C LEU A 162 -26.62 -24.16 4.21
N ALA A 163 -27.38 -24.49 3.16
CA ALA A 163 -28.25 -25.68 3.13
C ALA A 163 -27.47 -26.98 2.93
N THR A 164 -26.33 -26.92 2.24
CA THR A 164 -25.55 -28.13 1.88
C THR A 164 -24.18 -28.19 2.58
N GLY A 165 -23.73 -27.09 3.17
CA GLY A 165 -22.38 -26.95 3.75
C GLY A 165 -21.25 -26.95 2.72
N LYS A 166 -21.55 -26.89 1.42
CA LYS A 166 -20.55 -26.92 0.35
C LYS A 166 -20.10 -25.49 -0.03
N SER A 167 -18.86 -25.35 -0.51
CA SER A 167 -18.37 -24.13 -1.13
C SER A 167 -19.30 -23.68 -2.26
N PHE A 168 -19.44 -22.37 -2.46
CA PHE A 168 -20.22 -21.79 -3.55
C PHE A 168 -19.45 -21.79 -4.87
N GLU A 169 -18.12 -21.90 -4.81
CA GLU A 169 -17.21 -22.05 -5.98
C GLU A 169 -17.38 -20.93 -7.00
N ASP A 170 -17.52 -19.69 -6.54
CA ASP A 170 -17.69 -18.51 -7.39
C ASP A 170 -16.37 -17.83 -7.81
N GLY A 171 -15.22 -18.36 -7.37
CA GLY A 171 -13.90 -17.87 -7.70
C GLY A 171 -13.45 -16.63 -6.91
N GLU A 172 -14.26 -16.15 -5.92
CA GLU A 172 -13.82 -15.10 -4.99
C GLU A 172 -13.13 -15.69 -3.77
N HIS A 173 -11.91 -15.24 -3.49
CA HIS A 173 -11.12 -15.63 -2.33
C HIS A 173 -10.68 -14.39 -1.56
N ILE A 174 -10.97 -14.31 -0.25
CA ILE A 174 -10.51 -13.25 0.62
C ILE A 174 -9.60 -13.86 1.67
N LEU A 175 -8.38 -13.34 1.81
CA LEU A 175 -7.38 -13.83 2.76
C LEU A 175 -7.01 -12.72 3.75
N TYR A 176 -7.21 -12.99 5.04
CA TYR A 176 -6.67 -12.14 6.10
C TYR A 176 -5.40 -12.76 6.64
N VAL A 177 -4.27 -12.08 6.44
CA VAL A 177 -2.94 -12.55 6.84
C VAL A 177 -2.55 -11.87 8.15
N ASN A 178 -2.24 -12.67 9.15
CA ASN A 178 -1.85 -12.22 10.48
C ASN A 178 -0.38 -11.75 10.49
N GLY A 179 -0.15 -10.44 10.49
CA GLY A 179 1.20 -9.85 10.54
C GLY A 179 1.94 -10.06 11.85
N GLU A 180 1.26 -10.47 12.93
CA GLU A 180 1.89 -10.87 14.19
C GLU A 180 2.28 -12.34 14.21
N TYR A 181 1.86 -13.15 13.24
CA TYR A 181 2.19 -14.58 13.20
C TYR A 181 3.71 -14.78 13.16
N ARG A 182 4.20 -15.66 14.03
CA ARG A 182 5.61 -16.02 14.13
C ARG A 182 5.73 -17.55 14.20
N GLY A 183 6.81 -18.07 13.67
CA GLY A 183 7.08 -19.50 13.66
C GLY A 183 8.13 -19.84 12.61
N ASP A 184 8.53 -21.11 12.57
CA ASP A 184 9.59 -21.61 11.66
C ASP A 184 9.09 -21.82 10.22
N SER A 185 7.76 -21.71 9.97
CA SER A 185 7.18 -21.82 8.64
C SER A 185 7.62 -20.66 7.74
N ALA A 186 7.52 -20.84 6.42
CA ALA A 186 7.77 -19.78 5.45
C ALA A 186 6.90 -18.53 5.72
N MET A 187 5.64 -18.73 6.12
CA MET A 187 4.73 -17.65 6.49
C MET A 187 5.22 -16.90 7.73
N GLY A 188 5.63 -17.59 8.79
CA GLY A 188 6.14 -16.97 10.02
C GLY A 188 7.39 -16.13 9.76
N LYS A 189 8.31 -16.64 8.93
CA LYS A 189 9.51 -15.92 8.49
C LYS A 189 9.17 -14.72 7.62
N LEU A 190 8.18 -14.85 6.71
CA LEU A 190 7.74 -13.74 5.88
C LEU A 190 7.11 -12.62 6.72
N MET A 191 6.23 -12.94 7.67
CA MET A 191 5.62 -11.95 8.57
C MET A 191 6.66 -11.31 9.50
N TYR A 192 7.71 -12.05 9.88
CA TYR A 192 8.86 -11.48 10.57
C TYR A 192 9.54 -10.42 9.69
N ASP A 193 9.84 -10.75 8.42
CA ASP A 193 10.49 -9.84 7.47
C ASP A 193 9.65 -8.60 7.18
N PHE A 194 8.33 -8.73 7.08
CA PHE A 194 7.42 -7.58 6.95
C PHE A 194 7.52 -6.60 8.12
N ASN A 195 7.94 -7.05 9.29
CA ASN A 195 8.12 -6.24 10.50
C ASN A 195 9.56 -5.81 10.75
N CYS A 196 10.53 -6.21 9.92
CA CYS A 196 11.93 -5.84 10.08
C CYS A 196 12.21 -4.41 9.59
N THR A 197 13.00 -3.67 10.37
CA THR A 197 13.53 -2.36 9.98
C THR A 197 14.87 -2.47 9.25
N LYS A 198 15.61 -3.55 9.42
CA LYS A 198 16.94 -3.77 8.84
C LYS A 198 16.94 -4.95 7.89
N ALA A 199 17.54 -4.77 6.73
CA ALA A 199 17.65 -5.83 5.72
C ALA A 199 18.44 -7.05 6.22
N ASP A 200 19.47 -6.83 7.03
CA ASP A 200 20.35 -7.89 7.52
C ASP A 200 19.67 -8.80 8.56
N ASP A 201 18.55 -8.36 9.15
CA ASP A 201 17.77 -9.14 10.10
C ASP A 201 16.70 -10.01 9.41
N MET A 202 16.52 -9.88 8.08
CA MET A 202 15.49 -10.59 7.31
C MET A 202 15.87 -12.01 6.97
N ASN A 203 14.87 -12.89 6.91
CA ASN A 203 15.04 -14.32 6.59
C ASN A 203 15.19 -14.58 5.10
N PHE A 204 14.49 -13.77 4.25
CA PHE A 204 14.46 -13.99 2.82
C PHE A 204 15.30 -12.97 2.06
N GLU A 205 16.22 -13.48 1.24
CA GLU A 205 17.15 -12.67 0.45
C GLU A 205 16.44 -11.68 -0.49
N LEU A 206 15.29 -12.07 -1.10
CA LEU A 206 14.50 -11.17 -1.95
C LEU A 206 13.97 -9.97 -1.18
N MET A 207 13.45 -10.18 0.03
CA MET A 207 12.98 -9.12 0.93
C MET A 207 14.15 -8.24 1.39
N ALA A 208 15.25 -8.87 1.83
CA ALA A 208 16.46 -8.19 2.28
C ALA A 208 17.06 -7.30 1.19
N ASN A 209 17.24 -7.82 -0.02
CA ASN A 209 17.82 -7.08 -1.15
C ASN A 209 16.96 -5.89 -1.56
N ARG A 210 15.62 -6.06 -1.62
CA ARG A 210 14.72 -4.94 -1.93
C ARG A 210 14.74 -3.90 -0.82
N THR A 211 14.72 -4.29 0.44
CA THR A 211 14.80 -3.40 1.60
C THR A 211 16.13 -2.63 1.60
N ARG A 212 17.25 -3.31 1.35
CA ARG A 212 18.58 -2.68 1.23
C ARG A 212 18.63 -1.68 0.07
N TYR A 213 18.08 -2.04 -1.08
CA TYR A 213 17.98 -1.11 -2.21
C TYR A 213 17.21 0.16 -1.83
N LEU A 214 16.03 0.03 -1.22
CA LEU A 214 15.17 1.17 -0.89
C LEU A 214 15.75 2.07 0.22
N LYS A 215 16.57 1.52 1.13
CA LYS A 215 17.11 2.24 2.29
C LYS A 215 18.54 2.74 2.13
N GLU A 216 19.35 2.11 1.29
CA GLU A 216 20.79 2.35 1.22
C GLU A 216 21.26 2.76 -0.18
N ASN A 217 20.60 2.30 -1.25
CA ASN A 217 20.95 2.71 -2.60
C ASN A 217 20.46 4.13 -2.89
N PRO A 218 21.28 5.05 -3.41
CA PRO A 218 20.88 6.45 -3.66
C PRO A 218 19.61 6.59 -4.52
N LYS A 219 19.40 5.71 -5.51
CA LYS A 219 18.19 5.71 -6.34
C LYS A 219 16.97 5.26 -5.52
N GLY A 220 17.08 4.15 -4.79
CA GLY A 220 15.99 3.64 -3.94
C GLY A 220 15.61 4.63 -2.85
N VAL A 221 16.59 5.27 -2.20
CA VAL A 221 16.35 6.34 -1.22
C VAL A 221 15.61 7.52 -1.86
N SER A 222 15.99 7.93 -3.07
CA SER A 222 15.29 8.99 -3.80
C SER A 222 13.86 8.61 -4.16
N GLU A 223 13.61 7.36 -4.56
CA GLU A 223 12.27 6.83 -4.81
C GLU A 223 11.40 6.89 -3.54
N MET A 224 11.95 6.45 -2.40
CA MET A 224 11.26 6.48 -1.12
C MET A 224 10.93 7.90 -0.66
N CYS A 225 11.89 8.83 -0.75
CA CYS A 225 11.66 10.24 -0.39
C CYS A 225 10.54 10.85 -1.24
N LYS A 226 10.50 10.54 -2.54
CA LYS A 226 9.42 10.99 -3.43
C LYS A 226 8.07 10.43 -3.02
N ILE A 227 7.97 9.13 -2.73
CA ILE A 227 6.72 8.51 -2.26
C ILE A 227 6.23 9.16 -0.96
N MET A 228 7.13 9.41 0.01
CA MET A 228 6.76 10.09 1.26
C MET A 228 6.25 11.52 1.01
N GLU A 229 6.81 12.23 0.03
CA GLU A 229 6.34 13.56 -0.38
C GLU A 229 4.96 13.48 -1.05
N ASP A 230 4.76 12.53 -1.98
CA ASP A 230 3.49 12.31 -2.67
C ASP A 230 2.38 11.96 -1.67
N MET A 231 2.61 11.04 -0.73
CA MET A 231 1.65 10.66 0.31
C MET A 231 1.30 11.83 1.24
N ARG A 232 2.29 12.66 1.58
CA ARG A 232 2.04 13.88 2.35
C ARG A 232 1.13 14.83 1.59
N SER A 233 1.40 15.04 0.30
CA SER A 233 0.56 15.87 -0.58
C SER A 233 -0.87 15.30 -0.71
N GLU A 234 -1.02 13.99 -0.88
CA GLU A 234 -2.32 13.31 -0.92
C GLU A 234 -3.11 13.54 0.38
N SER A 235 -2.46 13.39 1.53
CA SER A 235 -3.09 13.60 2.84
C SER A 235 -3.59 15.05 3.01
N LEU A 236 -2.79 16.03 2.58
CA LEU A 236 -3.17 17.44 2.63
C LEU A 236 -4.37 17.73 1.71
N LYS A 237 -4.37 17.14 0.51
CA LYS A 237 -5.51 17.24 -0.44
C LYS A 237 -6.77 16.61 0.14
N GLU A 238 -6.67 15.46 0.81
CA GLU A 238 -7.82 14.81 1.44
C GLU A 238 -8.44 15.69 2.54
N VAL A 239 -7.61 16.31 3.38
CA VAL A 239 -8.09 17.28 4.38
C VAL A 239 -8.83 18.43 3.72
N ALA A 240 -8.25 19.03 2.66
CA ALA A 240 -8.89 20.12 1.92
C ALA A 240 -10.23 19.70 1.29
N LEU A 241 -10.30 18.50 0.70
CA LEU A 241 -11.52 17.95 0.11
C LEU A 241 -12.62 17.71 1.15
N ARG A 242 -12.27 17.21 2.34
CA ARG A 242 -13.22 17.05 3.46
C ARG A 242 -13.77 18.41 3.90
N MET A 243 -12.92 19.44 4.00
CA MET A 243 -13.34 20.80 4.37
C MET A 243 -14.20 21.45 3.29
N LEU A 244 -13.86 21.28 2.01
CA LEU A 244 -14.69 21.71 0.87
C LEU A 244 -16.08 21.04 0.89
N SER A 245 -16.10 19.74 1.26
CA SER A 245 -17.35 18.98 1.36
C SER A 245 -18.25 19.46 2.49
N ALA A 246 -17.67 19.94 3.58
CA ALA A 246 -18.42 20.49 4.71
C ALA A 246 -19.11 21.83 4.37
N GLY A 247 -18.64 22.57 3.36
CA GLY A 247 -19.24 23.82 2.88
C GLY A 247 -19.26 24.97 3.87
N LYS A 248 -18.47 24.89 4.95
CA LYS A 248 -18.50 25.83 6.09
C LYS A 248 -17.31 26.77 6.14
N TYR A 249 -16.28 26.54 5.32
CA TYR A 249 -14.99 27.23 5.40
C TYR A 249 -14.74 28.07 4.16
N ALA A 250 -14.10 29.23 4.32
CA ALA A 250 -13.58 30.02 3.20
C ALA A 250 -12.37 29.31 2.55
N LEU A 251 -12.10 29.57 1.29
CA LEU A 251 -10.98 28.91 0.58
C LEU A 251 -9.62 29.24 1.21
N GLU A 252 -9.48 30.45 1.74
CA GLU A 252 -8.29 30.91 2.45
C GLU A 252 -8.10 30.16 3.78
N GLU A 253 -9.18 29.87 4.49
CA GLU A 253 -9.13 29.07 5.71
C GLU A 253 -8.74 27.63 5.42
N ILE A 254 -9.32 27.05 4.33
CA ILE A 254 -8.98 25.70 3.88
C ILE A 254 -7.49 25.62 3.52
N ALA A 255 -6.97 26.59 2.77
CA ALA A 255 -5.56 26.67 2.41
C ALA A 255 -4.66 26.72 3.65
N ASN A 256 -5.00 27.56 4.61
CA ASN A 256 -4.21 27.70 5.85
C ASN A 256 -4.23 26.44 6.72
N ILE A 257 -5.39 25.77 6.86
CA ILE A 257 -5.54 24.57 7.70
C ILE A 257 -4.94 23.34 7.01
N SER A 258 -5.16 23.17 5.71
CA SER A 258 -4.63 22.03 4.96
C SER A 258 -3.14 22.14 4.66
N GLY A 259 -2.57 23.36 4.69
CA GLY A 259 -1.18 23.61 4.26
C GLY A 259 -0.99 23.66 2.75
N LEU A 260 -2.07 23.57 1.96
CA LEU A 260 -2.05 23.77 0.51
C LEU A 260 -2.04 25.26 0.14
N SER A 261 -1.55 25.59 -1.05
CA SER A 261 -1.72 26.93 -1.60
C SER A 261 -3.20 27.21 -1.94
N LEU A 262 -3.58 28.49 -1.94
CA LEU A 262 -4.94 28.88 -2.31
C LEU A 262 -5.31 28.43 -3.74
N ASP A 263 -4.35 28.41 -4.65
CA ASP A 263 -4.59 27.99 -6.04
C ASP A 263 -4.83 26.49 -6.15
N GLU A 264 -4.14 25.66 -5.37
CA GLU A 264 -4.42 24.22 -5.27
C GLU A 264 -5.82 23.96 -4.71
N VAL A 265 -6.23 24.69 -3.66
CA VAL A 265 -7.60 24.57 -3.10
C VAL A 265 -8.67 24.97 -4.12
N LYS A 266 -8.44 26.04 -4.92
CA LYS A 266 -9.36 26.44 -6.00
C LYS A 266 -9.46 25.35 -7.07
N LYS A 267 -8.32 24.73 -7.46
CA LYS A 267 -8.29 23.64 -8.43
C LYS A 267 -9.08 22.44 -7.94
N LEU A 268 -8.86 21.99 -6.71
CA LEU A 268 -9.62 20.89 -6.08
C LEU A 268 -11.12 21.17 -6.05
N LYS A 269 -11.53 22.42 -5.79
CA LYS A 269 -12.94 22.81 -5.82
C LYS A 269 -13.52 22.72 -7.23
N ALA A 270 -12.79 23.15 -8.25
CA ALA A 270 -13.22 23.10 -9.65
C ALA A 270 -13.38 21.65 -10.15
N GLU A 271 -12.39 20.79 -9.87
CA GLU A 271 -12.40 19.36 -10.23
C GLU A 271 -13.56 18.59 -9.59
N ARG A 272 -14.02 19.02 -8.43
CA ARG A 272 -15.19 18.44 -7.76
C ARG A 272 -16.52 18.87 -8.37
N SER A 273 -16.56 20.02 -9.03
CA SER A 273 -17.79 20.60 -9.61
C SER A 273 -18.04 20.18 -11.05
N ALA A 274 -17.05 19.50 -11.67
CA ALA A 274 -17.11 18.94 -13.01
C ALA A 274 -17.53 17.47 -12.98
#